data_6a6e9c0affd7919a9d3cda1c4b7c0f12
#
_entry.id   6a6e9c0affd7919a9d3cda1c4b7c0f12
#
_cell.length_a   1.000
_cell.length_b   1.000
_cell.length_c   1.000
_cell.angle_alpha   90.00
_cell.angle_beta   90.00
_cell.angle_gamma   90.00
#
_symmetry.space_group_name_H-M   'P 1'
#
loop_
_entity.id
_entity.type
_entity.pdbx_description
1 polymer ?
#
loop_
_entity_poly.entity_id
_entity_poly.type
_entity_poly.pdbx_seq_one_letter_code
_entity_poly.pdbx_strand_id
1 'polypeptide(L)'
;ENILFKRASKNLIELADLIQSTIKGTVFENKVCYVGGCIRDLILGIEPKNIDIAVNKENGGLELAYFLLSRLGIDAKNNVEVISSQYGARIEITNDDDLKDFEIRMTQTCNSRYLNEDREPSKIFGTFVEDALRRDFTINALYWNISQEALYDFTKRGLDDLKNRIIRCTSCPSVIFAEDP
;
A
#
# COMPACT_ATOMS: atom_id res chain seq x y z
N GLU A 1 20.46 -9.14 -1.53
CA GLU A 1 19.46 -9.25 -2.63
C GLU A 1 18.08 -9.36 -2.04
N ASN A 2 17.19 -8.47 -2.46
CA ASN A 2 15.83 -8.39 -1.98
C ASN A 2 15.03 -9.64 -2.41
N ILE A 3 14.75 -10.54 -1.48
CA ILE A 3 14.15 -11.86 -1.77
C ILE A 3 12.74 -11.70 -2.38
N LEU A 4 12.00 -10.67 -2.01
CA LEU A 4 10.64 -10.43 -2.48
C LEU A 4 10.61 -10.11 -3.98
N PHE A 5 11.55 -9.29 -4.47
CA PHE A 5 11.60 -8.82 -5.84
C PHE A 5 12.41 -9.70 -6.81
N LYS A 6 12.90 -10.87 -6.36
CA LYS A 6 13.70 -11.80 -7.21
C LYS A 6 13.01 -12.23 -8.50
N ARG A 7 11.69 -12.17 -8.56
CA ARG A 7 10.88 -12.58 -9.71
C ARG A 7 10.05 -11.44 -10.29
N ALA A 8 10.22 -10.23 -9.76
CA ALA A 8 9.53 -9.05 -10.25
C ALA A 8 10.10 -8.59 -11.60
N SER A 9 9.28 -7.92 -12.38
CA SER A 9 9.74 -7.27 -13.61
C SER A 9 10.81 -6.20 -13.31
N LYS A 10 11.59 -5.87 -14.33
CA LYS A 10 12.57 -4.79 -14.25
C LYS A 10 11.92 -3.47 -13.84
N ASN A 11 10.77 -3.15 -14.43
CA ASN A 11 10.02 -1.92 -14.17
C ASN A 11 9.57 -1.82 -12.71
N LEU A 12 9.12 -2.93 -12.10
CA LEU A 12 8.73 -2.95 -10.69
C LEU A 12 9.93 -2.78 -9.75
N ILE A 13 11.08 -3.36 -10.10
CA ILE A 13 12.33 -3.16 -9.35
C ILE A 13 12.76 -1.70 -9.42
N GLU A 14 12.77 -1.10 -10.61
CA GLU A 14 13.11 0.31 -10.82
C GLU A 14 12.18 1.26 -10.06
N LEU A 15 10.88 0.98 -10.05
CA LEU A 15 9.91 1.72 -9.22
C LEU A 15 10.24 1.60 -7.72
N ALA A 16 10.57 0.40 -7.24
CA ALA A 16 10.93 0.19 -5.84
C ALA A 16 12.19 0.97 -5.45
N ASP A 17 13.23 0.90 -6.27
CA ASP A 17 14.49 1.61 -6.06
C ASP A 17 14.30 3.13 -6.10
N LEU A 18 13.47 3.60 -7.03
CA LEU A 18 13.10 5.01 -7.14
C LEU A 18 12.42 5.53 -5.87
N ILE A 19 11.39 4.81 -5.40
CA ILE A 19 10.68 5.21 -4.17
C ILE A 19 11.65 5.16 -2.99
N GLN A 20 12.42 4.09 -2.83
CA GLN A 20 13.38 3.94 -1.73
C GLN A 20 14.40 5.08 -1.70
N SER A 21 15.03 5.38 -2.84
CA SER A 21 16.02 6.46 -2.92
C SER A 21 15.41 7.84 -2.66
N THR A 22 14.17 8.06 -3.11
CA THR A 22 13.47 9.35 -2.96
C THR A 22 13.05 9.61 -1.51
N ILE A 23 12.61 8.59 -0.77
CA ILE A 23 12.15 8.76 0.63
C ILE A 23 13.29 8.75 1.64
N LYS A 24 14.49 8.29 1.27
CA LYS A 24 15.66 8.21 2.15
C LYS A 24 16.04 9.58 2.72
N GLY A 25 16.23 9.67 4.04
CA GLY A 25 16.56 10.92 4.73
C GLY A 25 15.40 11.92 4.84
N THR A 26 14.18 11.52 4.49
CA THR A 26 13.00 12.38 4.55
C THR A 26 12.06 11.98 5.70
N VAL A 27 10.97 12.73 5.87
CA VAL A 27 9.90 12.40 6.84
C VAL A 27 9.16 11.10 6.52
N PHE A 28 9.34 10.56 5.33
CA PHE A 28 8.74 9.31 4.87
C PHE A 28 9.61 8.08 5.13
N GLU A 29 10.88 8.25 5.46
CA GLU A 29 11.77 7.13 5.76
C GLU A 29 11.19 6.25 6.87
N ASN A 30 11.23 4.92 6.68
CA ASN A 30 10.62 3.89 7.54
C ASN A 30 9.08 3.96 7.70
N LYS A 31 8.39 4.89 7.04
CA LYS A 31 6.94 5.06 7.13
C LYS A 31 6.17 4.60 5.90
N VAL A 32 6.84 4.04 4.90
CA VAL A 32 6.25 3.66 3.62
C VAL A 32 6.39 2.15 3.43
N CYS A 33 5.26 1.50 3.17
CA CYS A 33 5.20 0.06 2.89
C CYS A 33 4.42 -0.23 1.62
N TYR A 34 4.90 -1.15 0.78
CA TYR A 34 4.01 -1.88 -0.12
C TYR A 34 3.10 -2.79 0.70
N VAL A 35 1.84 -2.95 0.29
CA VAL A 35 0.86 -3.68 1.09
C VAL A 35 -0.15 -4.43 0.23
N GLY A 36 -0.84 -5.39 0.83
CA GLY A 36 -2.01 -5.98 0.23
C GLY A 36 -1.70 -6.99 -0.87
N GLY A 37 -2.53 -6.95 -1.91
CA GLY A 37 -2.47 -7.90 -3.03
C GLY A 37 -1.13 -7.92 -3.74
N CYS A 38 -0.45 -6.77 -3.87
CA CYS A 38 0.84 -6.72 -4.54
C CYS A 38 1.92 -7.54 -3.80
N ILE A 39 1.93 -7.54 -2.47
CA ILE A 39 2.87 -8.35 -1.68
C ILE A 39 2.54 -9.83 -1.79
N ARG A 40 1.26 -10.19 -1.66
CA ARG A 40 0.79 -11.57 -1.87
C ARG A 40 1.22 -12.10 -3.23
N ASP A 41 0.98 -11.33 -4.28
CA ASP A 41 1.26 -11.74 -5.66
C ASP A 41 2.76 -11.89 -5.89
N LEU A 42 3.60 -10.97 -5.40
CA LEU A 42 5.05 -11.08 -5.47
C LEU A 42 5.59 -12.34 -4.75
N ILE A 43 5.04 -12.68 -3.57
CA ILE A 43 5.42 -13.91 -2.86
C ILE A 43 5.07 -15.15 -3.70
N LEU A 44 3.94 -15.12 -4.40
CA LEU A 44 3.51 -16.19 -5.29
C LEU A 44 4.25 -16.21 -6.64
N GLY A 45 5.08 -15.19 -6.93
CA GLY A 45 5.78 -15.03 -8.20
C GLY A 45 4.89 -14.56 -9.35
N ILE A 46 3.81 -13.84 -9.01
CA ILE A 46 2.86 -13.23 -9.93
C ILE A 46 3.20 -11.73 -9.99
N GLU A 47 3.28 -11.18 -11.20
CA GLU A 47 3.48 -9.74 -11.39
C GLU A 47 2.23 -8.96 -11.00
N PRO A 48 2.28 -8.06 -9.99
CA PRO A 48 1.14 -7.24 -9.63
C PRO A 48 0.92 -6.12 -10.65
N LYS A 49 -0.34 -5.86 -11.00
CA LYS A 49 -0.73 -4.71 -11.84
C LYS A 49 -1.00 -3.45 -11.02
N ASN A 50 -1.54 -3.63 -9.83
CA ASN A 50 -1.87 -2.56 -8.91
C ASN A 50 -0.86 -2.56 -7.76
N ILE A 51 -0.29 -1.42 -7.49
CA ILE A 51 0.68 -1.22 -6.41
C ILE A 51 0.03 -0.38 -5.32
N ASP A 52 -0.28 -1.03 -4.20
CA ASP A 52 -0.83 -0.37 -3.04
C ASP A 52 0.28 0.00 -2.05
N ILE A 53 0.34 1.26 -1.67
CA ILE A 53 1.31 1.81 -0.73
C ILE A 53 0.58 2.37 0.49
N ALA A 54 0.94 1.87 1.67
CA ALA A 54 0.48 2.42 2.93
C ALA A 54 1.56 3.34 3.53
N VAL A 55 1.15 4.53 3.95
CA VAL A 55 2.01 5.54 4.53
C VAL A 55 1.62 5.81 5.98
N ASN A 56 2.51 5.48 6.92
CA ASN A 56 2.28 5.68 8.35
C ASN A 56 2.53 7.15 8.75
N LYS A 57 1.72 8.02 8.17
CA LYS A 57 1.69 9.45 8.41
C LYS A 57 0.31 9.98 8.08
N GLU A 58 -0.22 10.87 8.92
CA GLU A 58 -1.48 11.56 8.65
C GLU A 58 -1.39 12.35 7.34
N ASN A 59 -2.39 12.21 6.47
CA ASN A 59 -2.41 12.71 5.08
C ASN A 59 -1.25 12.18 4.20
N GLY A 60 -0.52 11.18 4.71
CA GLY A 60 0.75 10.72 4.12
C GLY A 60 0.62 10.18 2.71
N GLY A 61 -0.51 9.59 2.34
CA GLY A 61 -0.71 9.07 0.99
C GLY A 61 -0.67 10.18 -0.05
N LEU A 62 -1.43 11.25 0.17
CA LEU A 62 -1.47 12.40 -0.73
C LEU A 62 -0.15 13.18 -0.73
N GLU A 63 0.42 13.42 0.45
CA GLU A 63 1.70 14.12 0.57
C GLU A 63 2.84 13.35 -0.12
N LEU A 64 2.90 12.04 0.04
CA LEU A 64 3.91 11.21 -0.63
C LEU A 64 3.75 11.25 -2.15
N ALA A 65 2.52 11.22 -2.65
CA ALA A 65 2.24 11.30 -4.08
C ALA A 65 2.79 12.61 -4.68
N TYR A 66 2.45 13.75 -4.10
CA TYR A 66 2.97 15.05 -4.54
C TYR A 66 4.50 15.15 -4.39
N PHE A 67 5.03 14.61 -3.30
CA PHE A 67 6.47 14.61 -3.06
C PHE A 67 7.23 13.82 -4.13
N LEU A 68 6.79 12.61 -4.46
CA LEU A 68 7.41 11.78 -5.49
C LEU A 68 7.35 12.45 -6.86
N LEU A 69 6.18 12.93 -7.28
CA LEU A 69 6.04 13.59 -8.57
C LEU A 69 6.89 14.86 -8.68
N SER A 70 6.97 15.65 -7.61
CA SER A 70 7.82 16.83 -7.59
C SER A 70 9.30 16.50 -7.76
N ARG A 71 9.76 15.38 -7.19
CA ARG A 71 11.14 14.89 -7.34
C ARG A 71 11.43 14.37 -8.75
N LEU A 72 10.42 13.82 -9.41
CA LEU A 72 10.51 13.35 -10.79
C LEU A 72 10.34 14.46 -11.83
N GLY A 73 9.98 15.68 -11.42
CA GLY A 73 9.65 16.76 -12.34
C GLY A 73 8.36 16.55 -13.13
N ILE A 74 7.45 15.69 -12.62
CA ILE A 74 6.18 15.36 -13.26
C ILE A 74 5.09 16.30 -12.73
N ASP A 75 4.27 16.85 -13.64
CA ASP A 75 3.14 17.69 -13.28
C ASP A 75 2.05 16.88 -12.57
N ALA A 76 1.81 17.22 -11.30
CA ALA A 76 0.81 16.54 -10.47
C ALA A 76 -0.63 16.76 -10.94
N LYS A 77 -0.93 17.86 -11.65
CA LYS A 77 -2.31 18.19 -12.08
C LYS A 77 -2.92 17.14 -13.01
N ASN A 78 -2.07 16.53 -13.83
CA ASN A 78 -2.50 15.55 -14.82
C ASN A 78 -2.22 14.10 -14.42
N ASN A 79 -1.51 13.88 -13.30
CA ASN A 79 -1.02 12.55 -12.92
C ASN A 79 -1.44 12.13 -11.51
N VAL A 80 -2.19 12.95 -10.77
CA VAL A 80 -2.72 12.61 -9.45
C VAL A 80 -4.22 12.70 -9.44
N GLU A 81 -4.86 11.58 -9.16
CA GLU A 81 -6.26 11.51 -8.76
C GLU A 81 -6.36 11.40 -7.24
N VAL A 82 -7.05 12.32 -6.60
CA VAL A 82 -7.33 12.23 -5.15
C VAL A 82 -8.42 11.20 -4.92
N ILE A 83 -8.07 10.09 -4.28
CA ILE A 83 -9.01 9.02 -3.94
C ILE A 83 -9.64 9.33 -2.59
N SER A 84 -10.98 9.39 -2.53
CA SER A 84 -11.77 9.60 -1.31
C SER A 84 -11.20 10.67 -0.39
N SER A 85 -11.56 11.89 -0.64
CA SER A 85 -11.47 13.05 0.27
C SER A 85 -10.42 12.91 1.38
N GLN A 86 -9.18 13.26 1.13
CA GLN A 86 -8.10 13.50 2.11
C GLN A 86 -7.16 12.34 2.45
N TYR A 87 -7.49 11.05 2.23
CA TYR A 87 -6.69 9.95 2.78
C TYR A 87 -5.74 9.26 1.81
N GLY A 88 -5.89 9.49 0.51
CA GLY A 88 -5.05 8.82 -0.48
C GLY A 88 -5.04 9.48 -1.85
N ALA A 89 -4.10 9.04 -2.66
CA ALA A 89 -3.93 9.44 -4.04
C ALA A 89 -3.74 8.22 -4.92
N ARG A 90 -4.30 8.29 -6.14
CA ARG A 90 -3.93 7.42 -7.24
C ARG A 90 -2.99 8.19 -8.15
N ILE A 91 -1.88 7.58 -8.51
CA ILE A 91 -0.95 8.12 -9.49
C ILE A 91 -1.06 7.28 -10.74
N GLU A 92 -1.31 7.94 -11.87
CA GLU A 92 -1.16 7.38 -13.20
C GLU A 92 0.01 8.08 -13.88
N ILE A 93 1.09 7.37 -14.11
CA ILE A 93 2.27 7.91 -14.82
C ILE A 93 2.12 7.53 -16.28
N THR A 94 1.65 8.47 -17.11
CA THR A 94 1.40 8.22 -18.54
C THR A 94 2.57 8.54 -19.46
N ASN A 95 3.53 9.33 -18.97
CA ASN A 95 4.62 9.87 -19.79
C ASN A 95 5.97 9.15 -19.60
N ASP A 96 5.99 8.09 -18.81
CA ASP A 96 7.18 7.28 -18.58
C ASP A 96 6.90 5.85 -19.07
N ASP A 97 7.59 5.42 -20.09
CA ASP A 97 7.37 4.12 -20.74
C ASP A 97 7.61 2.94 -19.79
N ASP A 98 8.43 3.12 -18.76
CA ASP A 98 8.78 2.07 -17.79
C ASP A 98 7.76 1.99 -16.63
N LEU A 99 7.01 3.06 -16.35
CA LEU A 99 6.10 3.15 -15.21
C LEU A 99 4.60 3.15 -15.57
N LYS A 100 4.26 3.32 -16.87
CA LYS A 100 2.87 3.42 -17.35
C LYS A 100 2.01 2.16 -17.13
N ASP A 101 2.65 1.03 -16.84
CA ASP A 101 1.97 -0.26 -16.69
C ASP A 101 1.43 -0.48 -15.27
N PHE A 102 1.71 0.44 -14.32
CA PHE A 102 1.29 0.31 -12.93
C PHE A 102 0.27 1.37 -12.53
N GLU A 103 -0.81 0.90 -11.91
CA GLU A 103 -1.69 1.75 -11.12
C GLU A 103 -1.13 1.81 -9.68
N ILE A 104 -0.68 2.98 -9.26
CA ILE A 104 -0.09 3.19 -7.93
C ILE A 104 -1.11 3.91 -7.04
N ARG A 105 -1.50 3.26 -5.95
CA ARG A 105 -2.36 3.84 -4.93
C ARG A 105 -1.57 4.09 -3.66
N MET A 106 -1.61 5.31 -3.15
CA MET A 106 -0.96 5.70 -1.91
C MET A 106 -2.00 6.15 -0.90
N THR A 107 -2.08 5.48 0.25
CA THR A 107 -3.04 5.81 1.29
C THR A 107 -2.34 5.94 2.64
N GLN A 108 -2.87 6.80 3.52
CA GLN A 108 -2.42 6.76 4.91
C GLN A 108 -2.86 5.45 5.57
N THR A 109 -2.11 5.00 6.58
CA THR A 109 -2.55 3.93 7.47
C THR A 109 -3.77 4.38 8.28
N CYS A 110 -4.73 3.48 8.47
CA CYS A 110 -5.98 3.81 9.15
C CYS A 110 -6.21 2.86 10.34
N ASN A 111 -6.85 3.40 11.37
CA ASN A 111 -7.48 2.63 12.44
C ASN A 111 -8.87 2.17 12.00
N SER A 112 -9.64 1.55 12.90
CA SER A 112 -11.01 1.08 12.63
C SER A 112 -11.86 2.14 11.96
N ARG A 113 -12.69 1.71 11.03
CA ARG A 113 -13.72 2.56 10.42
C ARG A 113 -14.83 2.75 11.45
N TYR A 114 -15.02 3.97 11.93
CA TYR A 114 -16.26 4.31 12.62
C TYR A 114 -17.30 4.71 11.57
N LEU A 115 -18.42 4.02 11.55
CA LEU A 115 -19.59 4.48 10.83
C LEU A 115 -20.20 5.61 11.67
N ASN A 116 -20.22 6.83 11.16
CA ASN A 116 -21.02 7.89 11.71
C ASN A 116 -22.51 7.54 11.54
N GLU A 117 -23.42 8.25 12.23
CA GLU A 117 -24.87 8.05 12.09
C GLU A 117 -25.33 8.12 10.61
N ASP A 118 -24.62 8.85 9.77
CA ASP A 118 -24.82 8.97 8.33
C ASP A 118 -24.21 7.84 7.48
N ARG A 119 -23.64 6.79 8.10
CA ARG A 119 -22.96 5.65 7.45
C ARG A 119 -21.74 6.02 6.59
N GLU A 120 -21.20 7.20 6.72
CA GLU A 120 -19.93 7.54 6.08
C GLU A 120 -18.74 7.02 6.91
N PRO A 121 -17.85 6.21 6.31
CA PRO A 121 -16.68 5.70 7.02
C PRO A 121 -15.70 6.84 7.29
N SER A 122 -15.55 7.25 8.54
CA SER A 122 -14.45 8.12 8.92
C SER A 122 -13.16 7.29 9.06
N LYS A 123 -12.19 7.52 8.20
CA LYS A 123 -10.88 6.88 8.28
C LYS A 123 -10.00 7.70 9.23
N ILE A 124 -9.83 7.20 10.45
CA ILE A 124 -8.93 7.81 11.42
C ILE A 124 -7.52 7.29 11.16
N PHE A 125 -6.51 8.17 11.23
CA PHE A 125 -5.11 7.78 11.14
C PHE A 125 -4.77 6.74 12.21
N GLY A 126 -4.02 5.71 11.82
CA GLY A 126 -3.63 4.60 12.68
C GLY A 126 -2.24 4.06 12.36
N THR A 127 -1.78 3.15 13.17
CA THR A 127 -0.51 2.45 12.99
C THR A 127 -0.60 1.40 11.87
N PHE A 128 0.54 0.88 11.41
CA PHE A 128 0.57 -0.27 10.49
C PHE A 128 -0.16 -1.50 11.04
N VAL A 129 -0.08 -1.74 12.35
CA VAL A 129 -0.76 -2.87 13.00
C VAL A 129 -2.27 -2.71 12.91
N GLU A 130 -2.79 -1.53 13.25
CA GLU A 130 -4.22 -1.23 13.17
C GLU A 130 -4.72 -1.31 11.73
N ASP A 131 -3.95 -0.77 10.78
CA ASP A 131 -4.27 -0.85 9.35
C ASP A 131 -4.31 -2.30 8.84
N ALA A 132 -3.39 -3.16 9.29
CA ALA A 132 -3.37 -4.57 8.92
C ALA A 132 -4.59 -5.34 9.45
N LEU A 133 -4.98 -5.09 10.70
CA LEU A 133 -6.07 -5.80 11.36
C LEU A 133 -7.47 -5.43 10.85
N ARG A 134 -7.63 -4.29 10.16
CA ARG A 134 -8.88 -3.88 9.52
C ARG A 134 -9.02 -4.38 8.06
N ARG A 135 -7.98 -4.97 7.46
CA ARG A 135 -8.04 -5.50 6.09
C ARG A 135 -8.95 -6.73 6.02
N ASP A 136 -9.40 -7.07 4.83
CA ASP A 136 -10.29 -8.18 4.56
C ASP A 136 -9.71 -9.54 4.99
N PHE A 137 -8.60 -9.94 4.36
CA PHE A 137 -7.97 -11.25 4.58
C PHE A 137 -6.54 -11.13 5.09
N THR A 138 -6.12 -12.13 5.86
CA THR A 138 -4.74 -12.22 6.39
C THR A 138 -3.69 -12.20 5.29
N ILE A 139 -3.95 -12.85 4.16
CA ILE A 139 -3.07 -12.88 2.99
C ILE A 139 -2.94 -11.52 2.28
N ASN A 140 -3.88 -10.60 2.49
CA ASN A 140 -3.86 -9.23 2.00
C ASN A 140 -3.37 -8.22 3.07
N ALA A 141 -3.00 -8.72 4.26
CA ALA A 141 -2.50 -7.91 5.37
C ALA A 141 -0.98 -8.06 5.56
N LEU A 142 -0.27 -8.33 4.48
CA LEU A 142 1.19 -8.40 4.43
C LEU A 142 1.76 -7.03 4.00
N TYR A 143 2.86 -6.63 4.64
CA TYR A 143 3.52 -5.34 4.45
C TYR A 143 4.99 -5.52 4.14
N TRP A 144 5.49 -4.81 3.14
CA TRP A 144 6.92 -4.71 2.86
C TRP A 144 7.39 -3.28 3.12
N ASN A 145 8.20 -3.08 4.16
CA ASN A 145 8.78 -1.77 4.45
C ASN A 145 9.90 -1.48 3.45
N ILE A 146 9.72 -0.40 2.69
CA ILE A 146 10.61 -0.04 1.58
C ILE A 146 12.00 0.35 2.09
N SER A 147 12.08 1.13 3.18
CA SER A 147 13.36 1.59 3.72
C SER A 147 14.16 0.49 4.41
N GLN A 148 13.48 -0.45 5.05
CA GLN A 148 14.10 -1.52 5.83
C GLN A 148 14.28 -2.81 5.01
N GLU A 149 13.69 -2.88 3.81
CA GLU A 149 13.65 -4.09 2.98
C GLU A 149 13.17 -5.33 3.76
N ALA A 150 12.14 -5.14 4.58
CA ALA A 150 11.65 -6.13 5.51
C ALA A 150 10.15 -6.42 5.34
N LEU A 151 9.81 -7.70 5.35
CA LEU A 151 8.43 -8.20 5.30
C LEU A 151 7.85 -8.28 6.71
N TYR A 152 6.67 -7.70 6.89
CA TYR A 152 5.92 -7.73 8.15
C TYR A 152 4.57 -8.42 7.96
N ASP A 153 4.28 -9.37 8.83
CA ASP A 153 2.98 -10.03 8.98
C ASP A 153 2.42 -9.69 10.36
N PHE A 154 1.69 -8.58 10.44
CA PHE A 154 1.12 -8.09 11.70
C PHE A 154 -0.01 -8.98 12.20
N THR A 155 -0.64 -9.77 11.34
CA THR A 155 -1.65 -10.76 11.72
C THR A 155 -1.05 -12.04 12.31
N LYS A 156 0.25 -12.27 12.09
CA LYS A 156 1.00 -13.49 12.44
C LYS A 156 0.44 -14.76 11.79
N ARG A 157 -0.35 -14.62 10.74
CA ARG A 157 -1.02 -15.73 10.03
C ARG A 157 -0.97 -15.60 8.50
N GLY A 158 -0.76 -14.40 7.98
CA GLY A 158 -0.84 -14.14 6.55
C GLY A 158 0.11 -14.98 5.71
N LEU A 159 1.35 -15.16 6.14
CA LEU A 159 2.33 -15.99 5.45
C LEU A 159 1.96 -17.48 5.50
N ASP A 160 1.53 -17.97 6.66
CA ASP A 160 1.13 -19.37 6.82
C ASP A 160 -0.17 -19.66 6.06
N ASP A 161 -1.15 -18.77 6.12
CA ASP A 161 -2.39 -18.88 5.38
C ASP A 161 -2.13 -18.86 3.86
N LEU A 162 -1.22 -18.01 3.38
CA LEU A 162 -0.83 -17.96 1.98
C LEU A 162 -0.17 -19.26 1.53
N LYS A 163 0.77 -19.78 2.30
CA LYS A 163 1.46 -21.06 2.04
C LYS A 163 0.50 -22.24 2.00
N ASN A 164 -0.49 -22.25 2.91
CA ASN A 164 -1.46 -23.33 3.05
C ASN A 164 -2.73 -23.13 2.20
N ARG A 165 -2.82 -22.05 1.42
CA ARG A 165 -3.98 -21.69 0.59
C ARG A 165 -5.26 -21.52 1.40
N ILE A 166 -5.15 -20.89 2.57
CA ILE A 166 -6.27 -20.62 3.46
C ILE A 166 -6.73 -19.17 3.26
N ILE A 167 -8.02 -18.97 3.06
CA ILE A 167 -8.68 -17.67 3.08
C ILE A 167 -9.23 -17.46 4.48
N ARG A 168 -8.69 -16.48 5.20
CA ARG A 168 -9.06 -16.16 6.57
C ARG A 168 -9.22 -14.65 6.72
N CYS A 169 -10.32 -14.22 7.31
CA CYS A 169 -10.51 -12.82 7.69
C CYS A 169 -9.55 -12.41 8.81
N THR A 170 -9.10 -11.16 8.78
CA THR A 170 -8.22 -10.58 9.81
C THR A 170 -8.93 -10.39 11.14
N SER A 171 -10.25 -10.15 11.11
CA SER A 171 -11.13 -10.02 12.25
C SER A 171 -12.48 -10.71 11.99
N CYS A 172 -13.53 -10.39 12.77
CA CYS A 172 -14.84 -11.00 12.60
C CYS A 172 -15.42 -10.72 11.20
N PRO A 173 -15.79 -11.76 10.41
CA PRO A 173 -16.30 -11.57 9.05
C PRO A 173 -17.52 -10.64 8.95
N SER A 174 -18.41 -10.68 9.94
CA SER A 174 -19.59 -9.81 9.96
C SER A 174 -19.24 -8.31 10.07
N VAL A 175 -18.11 -7.99 10.69
CA VAL A 175 -17.61 -6.61 10.78
C VAL A 175 -16.99 -6.21 9.45
N ILE A 176 -16.11 -7.05 8.90
CA ILE A 176 -15.39 -6.78 7.66
C ILE A 176 -16.36 -6.58 6.49
N PHE A 177 -17.30 -7.53 6.29
CA PHE A 177 -18.24 -7.47 5.17
C PHE A 177 -19.43 -6.53 5.40
N ALA A 178 -19.59 -5.97 6.61
CA ALA A 178 -20.52 -4.85 6.82
C ALA A 178 -19.92 -3.51 6.36
N GLU A 179 -18.58 -3.42 6.37
CA GLU A 179 -17.87 -2.21 5.93
C GLU A 179 -17.64 -2.17 4.41
N ASP A 180 -17.41 -3.35 3.80
CA ASP A 180 -17.13 -3.50 2.37
C ASP A 180 -17.81 -4.80 1.88
N PRO A 181 -19.13 -4.73 1.52
CA PRO A 181 -19.94 -5.88 1.15
C PRO A 181 -19.63 -6.47 -0.23
#